data_e42a03e5f3e3295c58255ba92ffcb651
#
_entry.id   e42a03e5f3e3295c58255ba92ffcb651
#
_cell.length_a   1.000
_cell.length_b   1.000
_cell.length_c   1.000
_cell.angle_alpha   90.00
_cell.angle_beta   90.00
_cell.angle_gamma   90.00
#
_symmetry.space_group_name_H-M   'P 1'
#
loop_
_entity.id
_entity.type
_entity.pdbx_description
1 polymer ?
#
loop_
_entity_poly.entity_id
_entity_poly.type
_entity_poly.pdbx_seq_one_letter_code
_entity_poly.pdbx_strand_id
1 'polypeptide(L)'
;IGSVRSARDYYVSLALGHDAIFLHAGGSPGAYTAIDNWGVSAFDCVNGPYEGTLFWRDQQRRKNMGLEHSVLTSGETIQELLPSYSWLRLEHKDGYTYPQTFLEEGQKAQGDSAQSVTITFSTYKTGVFTYDPDSGLYLVSEYGQPYVDGNTGEQVGVKNVLVLRTSVSNLEGDDAGRQAIRTTGTGEGLFFCDGTVQEITWSKEKNSSPLT
;
A
#
# COMPACT_ATOMS: atom_id res chain seq x y z
N ILE A 1 12.87 4.22 -2.92
CA ILE A 1 11.59 3.51 -2.74
C ILE A 1 11.63 2.21 -3.54
N GLY A 2 11.28 1.11 -2.94
CA GLY A 2 11.18 -0.18 -3.62
C GLY A 2 11.36 -1.37 -2.70
N SER A 3 11.19 -2.55 -3.20
CA SER A 3 11.00 -2.87 -4.65
C SER A 3 9.58 -2.52 -5.09
N VAL A 4 9.46 -1.81 -6.21
CA VAL A 4 8.18 -1.59 -6.87
C VAL A 4 7.73 -2.91 -7.47
N ARG A 5 6.49 -3.31 -7.21
CA ARG A 5 5.97 -4.64 -7.54
C ARG A 5 4.79 -4.59 -8.49
N SER A 6 4.34 -5.77 -8.90
CA SER A 6 3.24 -5.92 -9.85
C SER A 6 1.89 -5.50 -9.26
N ALA A 7 1.11 -4.77 -10.05
CA ALA A 7 -0.23 -4.34 -9.72
C ALA A 7 -1.21 -5.51 -9.54
N ARG A 8 -2.18 -5.29 -8.63
CA ARG A 8 -3.39 -6.08 -8.48
C ARG A 8 -4.59 -5.14 -8.46
N ASP A 9 -5.73 -5.60 -8.91
CA ASP A 9 -6.96 -4.83 -9.00
C ASP A 9 -7.38 -4.19 -7.65
N TYR A 10 -7.18 -4.89 -6.56
CA TYR A 10 -7.47 -4.32 -5.23
C TYR A 10 -6.56 -3.15 -4.84
N TYR A 11 -5.28 -3.12 -5.26
CA TYR A 11 -4.41 -1.96 -5.08
C TYR A 11 -4.83 -0.81 -6.02
N VAL A 12 -5.23 -1.12 -7.25
CA VAL A 12 -5.78 -0.13 -8.19
C VAL A 12 -7.05 0.52 -7.62
N SER A 13 -7.94 -0.27 -7.01
CA SER A 13 -9.14 0.24 -6.32
C SER A 13 -8.78 1.18 -5.15
N LEU A 14 -7.76 0.86 -4.36
CA LEU A 14 -7.31 1.74 -3.27
C LEU A 14 -6.70 3.03 -3.81
N ALA A 15 -5.80 2.95 -4.79
CA ALA A 15 -5.19 4.12 -5.42
C ALA A 15 -6.25 5.07 -6.02
N LEU A 16 -7.24 4.50 -6.71
CA LEU A 16 -8.35 5.28 -7.28
C LEU A 16 -9.21 5.97 -6.22
N GLY A 17 -9.46 5.29 -5.10
CA GLY A 17 -10.19 5.87 -3.96
C GLY A 17 -9.45 7.04 -3.30
N HIS A 18 -8.14 7.05 -3.37
CA HIS A 18 -7.31 8.17 -2.92
C HIS A 18 -7.03 9.20 -4.02
N ASP A 19 -7.60 9.02 -5.21
CA ASP A 19 -7.31 9.86 -6.38
C ASP A 19 -5.80 10.01 -6.61
N ALA A 20 -5.06 8.93 -6.42
CA ALA A 20 -3.61 8.89 -6.41
C ALA A 20 -3.03 8.46 -7.75
N ILE A 21 -1.80 8.90 -8.03
CA ILE A 21 -0.98 8.40 -9.14
C ILE A 21 -0.40 7.04 -8.72
N PHE A 22 -0.56 6.03 -9.57
CA PHE A 22 -0.19 4.65 -9.25
C PHE A 22 1.06 4.20 -9.99
N LEU A 23 2.14 3.92 -9.27
CA LEU A 23 3.41 3.44 -9.81
C LEU A 23 3.53 1.92 -9.58
N HIS A 24 3.79 1.14 -10.63
CA HIS A 24 3.89 -0.31 -10.53
C HIS A 24 4.87 -0.91 -11.53
N ALA A 25 5.21 -2.17 -11.37
CA ALA A 25 6.10 -2.93 -12.25
C ALA A 25 5.41 -4.21 -12.72
N GLY A 26 4.73 -4.12 -13.85
CA GLY A 26 3.87 -5.17 -14.36
C GLY A 26 2.56 -5.30 -13.56
N GLY A 27 1.71 -6.23 -13.96
CA GLY A 27 0.41 -6.42 -13.29
C GLY A 27 -0.25 -7.74 -13.65
N SER A 28 -1.29 -8.11 -12.89
CA SER A 28 -2.20 -9.17 -13.29
C SER A 28 -3.11 -8.69 -14.43
N PRO A 29 -3.69 -9.60 -15.24
CA PRO A 29 -4.67 -9.21 -16.25
C PRO A 29 -5.82 -8.38 -15.69
N GLY A 30 -6.34 -8.75 -14.50
CA GLY A 30 -7.37 -7.99 -13.81
C GLY A 30 -6.93 -6.58 -13.40
N ALA A 31 -5.65 -6.41 -13.01
CA ALA A 31 -5.11 -5.07 -12.70
C ALA A 31 -5.04 -4.17 -13.93
N TYR A 32 -4.61 -4.67 -15.08
CA TYR A 32 -4.60 -3.90 -16.33
C TYR A 32 -6.01 -3.51 -16.76
N THR A 33 -6.94 -4.47 -16.72
CA THR A 33 -8.36 -4.20 -16.99
C THR A 33 -8.91 -3.12 -16.04
N ALA A 34 -8.53 -3.16 -14.77
CA ALA A 34 -8.95 -2.16 -13.79
C ALA A 34 -8.35 -0.78 -14.07
N ILE A 35 -7.06 -0.70 -14.38
CA ILE A 35 -6.37 0.56 -14.73
C ILE A 35 -7.07 1.23 -15.92
N ASP A 36 -7.31 0.46 -16.99
CA ASP A 36 -7.92 0.97 -18.22
C ASP A 36 -9.38 1.38 -18.01
N ASN A 37 -10.19 0.50 -17.41
CA ASN A 37 -11.63 0.73 -17.27
C ASN A 37 -11.97 1.81 -16.23
N TRP A 38 -11.14 1.98 -15.20
CA TRP A 38 -11.39 2.95 -14.14
C TRP A 38 -10.66 4.28 -14.35
N GLY A 39 -9.80 4.37 -15.39
CA GLY A 39 -9.09 5.60 -15.75
C GLY A 39 -8.08 6.05 -14.70
N VAL A 40 -7.32 5.10 -14.15
CA VAL A 40 -6.30 5.39 -13.14
C VAL A 40 -5.04 5.94 -13.81
N SER A 41 -4.53 7.07 -13.30
CA SER A 41 -3.22 7.59 -13.71
C SER A 41 -2.13 6.65 -13.21
N ALA A 42 -1.58 5.82 -14.12
CA ALA A 42 -0.62 4.79 -13.76
C ALA A 42 0.65 4.85 -14.60
N PHE A 43 1.77 4.46 -13.98
CA PHE A 43 3.08 4.30 -14.61
C PHE A 43 3.56 2.87 -14.42
N ASP A 44 3.71 2.12 -15.51
CA ASP A 44 4.19 0.73 -15.49
C ASP A 44 5.65 0.66 -15.95
N CYS A 45 6.53 0.23 -15.06
CA CYS A 45 7.95 0.00 -15.37
C CYS A 45 8.17 -1.09 -16.43
N VAL A 46 7.27 -2.08 -16.52
CA VAL A 46 7.48 -3.26 -17.37
C VAL A 46 6.92 -3.07 -18.78
N ASN A 47 5.70 -2.52 -18.90
CA ASN A 47 5.01 -2.38 -20.17
C ASN A 47 4.95 -0.93 -20.67
N GLY A 48 5.53 0.03 -19.91
CA GLY A 48 5.63 1.42 -20.28
C GLY A 48 7.08 1.83 -20.60
N PRO A 49 7.30 3.03 -21.15
CA PRO A 49 8.61 3.54 -21.51
C PRO A 49 9.35 4.19 -20.33
N TYR A 50 9.12 3.72 -19.10
CA TYR A 50 9.54 4.42 -17.88
C TYR A 50 10.75 3.79 -17.18
N GLU A 51 11.20 2.59 -17.61
CA GLU A 51 12.46 2.01 -17.13
C GLU A 51 13.65 2.81 -17.68
N GLY A 52 14.57 3.19 -16.82
CA GLY A 52 15.70 4.07 -17.16
C GLY A 52 15.40 5.57 -16.98
N THR A 53 14.17 5.94 -16.64
CA THR A 53 13.75 7.30 -16.32
C THR A 53 13.08 7.36 -14.92
N LEU A 54 11.79 7.14 -14.84
CA LEU A 54 11.04 7.12 -13.57
C LEU A 54 11.40 5.92 -12.68
N PHE A 55 11.83 4.82 -13.30
CA PHE A 55 12.23 3.59 -12.61
C PHE A 55 13.62 3.16 -13.07
N TRP A 56 14.34 2.49 -12.17
CA TRP A 56 15.56 1.77 -12.51
C TRP A 56 15.62 0.41 -11.85
N ARG A 57 16.52 -0.45 -12.33
CA ARG A 57 16.77 -1.74 -11.73
C ARG A 57 18.09 -1.74 -10.97
N ASP A 58 18.03 -1.99 -9.69
CA ASP A 58 19.20 -2.21 -8.86
C ASP A 58 19.84 -3.56 -9.21
N GLN A 59 21.09 -3.52 -9.68
CA GLN A 59 21.78 -4.73 -10.17
C GLN A 59 22.14 -5.69 -9.05
N GLN A 60 22.42 -5.20 -7.85
CA GLN A 60 22.73 -6.05 -6.69
C GLN A 60 21.49 -6.79 -6.22
N ARG A 61 20.35 -6.11 -6.14
CA ARG A 61 19.06 -6.73 -5.82
C ARG A 61 18.65 -7.74 -6.90
N ARG A 62 18.82 -7.38 -8.18
CA ARG A 62 18.53 -8.27 -9.29
C ARG A 62 19.31 -9.57 -9.21
N LYS A 63 20.59 -9.48 -8.89
CA LYS A 63 21.49 -10.65 -8.74
C LYS A 63 21.12 -11.52 -7.54
N ASN A 64 20.83 -10.89 -6.40
CA ASN A 64 20.67 -11.60 -5.13
C ASN A 64 19.24 -12.05 -4.86
N MET A 65 18.23 -11.31 -5.36
CA MET A 65 16.82 -11.49 -5.01
C MET A 65 15.92 -11.78 -6.23
N GLY A 66 16.47 -11.62 -7.44
CA GLY A 66 15.74 -11.82 -8.70
C GLY A 66 15.20 -10.52 -9.32
N LEU A 67 14.81 -10.66 -10.58
CA LEU A 67 14.36 -9.53 -11.42
C LEU A 67 13.20 -8.75 -10.81
N GLU A 68 12.24 -9.45 -10.24
CA GLU A 68 11.01 -8.87 -9.68
C GLU A 68 11.23 -8.06 -8.39
N HIS A 69 12.39 -8.19 -7.74
CA HIS A 69 12.75 -7.46 -6.53
C HIS A 69 13.70 -6.28 -6.80
N SER A 70 13.99 -5.99 -8.06
CA SER A 70 15.04 -5.04 -8.45
C SER A 70 14.55 -3.66 -8.88
N VAL A 71 13.24 -3.46 -9.11
CA VAL A 71 12.70 -2.18 -9.57
C VAL A 71 12.63 -1.18 -8.42
N LEU A 72 13.26 -0.04 -8.59
CA LEU A 72 13.29 1.07 -7.65
C LEU A 72 12.83 2.36 -8.32
N THR A 73 12.42 3.33 -7.49
CA THR A 73 12.21 4.74 -7.82
C THR A 73 12.61 5.60 -6.63
N SER A 74 12.58 6.92 -6.74
CA SER A 74 12.81 7.83 -5.59
C SER A 74 11.79 8.96 -5.57
N GLY A 75 11.62 9.60 -4.41
CA GLY A 75 10.78 10.77 -4.27
C GLY A 75 11.25 11.94 -5.14
N GLU A 76 12.57 12.14 -5.22
CA GLU A 76 13.19 13.16 -6.07
C GLU A 76 12.86 12.92 -7.55
N THR A 77 13.09 11.68 -8.04
CA THR A 77 12.77 11.32 -9.43
C THR A 77 11.27 11.51 -9.74
N ILE A 78 10.40 11.14 -8.81
CA ILE A 78 8.95 11.33 -8.96
C ILE A 78 8.63 12.83 -9.06
N GLN A 79 9.12 13.64 -8.15
CA GLN A 79 8.89 15.10 -8.14
C GLN A 79 9.42 15.79 -9.38
N GLU A 80 10.57 15.38 -9.90
CA GLU A 80 11.20 15.96 -11.06
C GLU A 80 10.47 15.58 -12.36
N LEU A 81 10.11 14.31 -12.53
CA LEU A 81 9.61 13.80 -13.80
C LEU A 81 8.09 13.91 -13.98
N LEU A 82 7.29 13.72 -12.94
CA LEU A 82 5.82 13.73 -13.10
C LEU A 82 5.29 15.01 -13.74
N PRO A 83 5.79 16.23 -13.43
CA PRO A 83 5.33 17.46 -14.08
C PRO A 83 5.61 17.53 -15.60
N SER A 84 6.53 16.72 -16.12
CA SER A 84 6.83 16.68 -17.56
C SER A 84 5.78 15.96 -18.41
N TYR A 85 4.92 15.17 -17.78
CA TYR A 85 3.85 14.42 -18.46
C TYR A 85 2.58 15.28 -18.58
N SER A 86 2.39 15.91 -19.72
CA SER A 86 1.25 16.85 -19.96
C SER A 86 -0.14 16.22 -19.83
N TRP A 87 -0.26 14.90 -19.91
CA TRP A 87 -1.50 14.16 -19.74
C TRP A 87 -1.84 13.90 -18.26
N LEU A 88 -0.87 14.08 -17.36
CA LEU A 88 -0.99 13.74 -15.96
C LEU A 88 -1.56 14.92 -15.17
N ARG A 89 -2.59 14.66 -14.39
CA ARG A 89 -3.09 15.59 -13.38
C ARG A 89 -2.29 15.42 -12.09
N LEU A 90 -1.67 16.48 -11.60
CA LEU A 90 -0.83 16.47 -10.39
C LEU A 90 -1.57 16.84 -9.11
N GLU A 91 -2.73 17.48 -9.25
CA GLU A 91 -3.59 17.86 -8.12
C GLU A 91 -4.78 16.91 -8.04
N HIS A 92 -5.38 16.80 -6.87
CA HIS A 92 -6.62 16.05 -6.74
C HIS A 92 -7.73 16.68 -7.63
N LYS A 93 -8.65 15.82 -8.06
CA LYS A 93 -9.84 16.29 -8.81
C LYS A 93 -10.68 17.26 -7.96
N ASP A 94 -11.39 18.13 -8.63
CA ASP A 94 -12.33 19.04 -7.98
C ASP A 94 -13.32 18.28 -7.09
N GLY A 95 -13.49 18.79 -5.86
CA GLY A 95 -14.36 18.19 -4.86
C GLY A 95 -13.80 16.94 -4.16
N TYR A 96 -12.53 16.56 -4.40
CA TYR A 96 -11.90 15.54 -3.59
C TYR A 96 -11.69 16.04 -2.16
N THR A 97 -12.06 15.21 -1.19
CA THR A 97 -11.80 15.47 0.23
C THR A 97 -11.14 14.24 0.84
N TYR A 98 -10.19 14.47 1.74
CA TYR A 98 -9.62 13.37 2.51
C TYR A 98 -10.69 12.75 3.40
N PRO A 99 -10.88 11.43 3.33
CA PRO A 99 -11.95 10.77 4.07
C PRO A 99 -11.64 10.61 5.57
N GLN A 100 -10.35 10.70 5.92
CA GLN A 100 -9.90 10.55 7.30
C GLN A 100 -9.70 11.92 7.95
N THR A 101 -9.99 11.98 9.25
CA THR A 101 -9.66 13.12 10.11
C THR A 101 -8.50 12.74 11.02
N PHE A 102 -7.68 13.71 11.37
CA PHE A 102 -6.55 13.53 12.26
C PHE A 102 -6.89 14.09 13.64
N LEU A 103 -6.31 13.50 14.67
CA LEU A 103 -6.36 14.06 16.03
C LEU A 103 -5.60 15.38 16.07
N GLU A 104 -6.04 16.30 16.95
CA GLU A 104 -5.30 17.51 17.23
C GLU A 104 -3.93 17.19 17.85
N GLU A 105 -2.97 18.08 17.67
CA GLU A 105 -1.63 17.91 18.21
C GLU A 105 -1.66 17.71 19.73
N GLY A 106 -0.96 16.67 20.20
CA GLY A 106 -0.92 16.31 21.62
C GLY A 106 -2.09 15.43 22.09
N GLN A 107 -3.12 15.22 21.27
CA GLN A 107 -4.17 14.25 21.58
C GLN A 107 -3.68 12.83 21.30
N LYS A 108 -4.16 11.88 22.09
CA LYS A 108 -3.88 10.46 21.93
C LYS A 108 -5.17 9.69 21.56
N ALA A 109 -4.99 8.67 20.75
CA ALA A 109 -6.07 7.73 20.47
C ALA A 109 -6.58 7.08 21.76
N GLN A 110 -7.89 6.88 21.83
CA GLN A 110 -8.54 6.18 22.94
C GLN A 110 -8.82 4.74 22.50
N GLY A 111 -8.87 3.81 23.45
CA GLY A 111 -9.17 2.41 23.18
C GLY A 111 -8.62 1.47 24.25
N ASP A 112 -8.82 0.19 24.05
CA ASP A 112 -8.22 -0.84 24.89
C ASP A 112 -6.72 -0.98 24.61
N SER A 113 -5.95 -1.43 25.62
CA SER A 113 -4.50 -1.61 25.44
C SER A 113 -4.17 -2.64 24.36
N ALA A 114 -3.28 -2.27 23.43
CA ALA A 114 -2.82 -3.13 22.34
C ALA A 114 -1.33 -2.92 22.07
N GLN A 115 -0.51 -3.58 22.85
CA GLN A 115 0.95 -3.44 22.75
C GLN A 115 1.57 -4.22 21.57
N SER A 116 0.84 -5.18 21.02
CA SER A 116 1.28 -5.97 19.86
C SER A 116 0.09 -6.39 19.01
N VAL A 117 0.29 -6.33 17.70
CA VAL A 117 -0.67 -6.79 16.69
C VAL A 117 0.00 -7.85 15.83
N THR A 118 -0.57 -9.04 15.78
CA THR A 118 -0.07 -10.12 14.92
C THR A 118 -1.09 -10.46 13.85
N ILE A 119 -0.67 -10.39 12.59
CA ILE A 119 -1.53 -10.69 11.45
C ILE A 119 -0.90 -11.84 10.67
N THR A 120 -1.58 -12.98 10.64
CA THR A 120 -1.16 -14.14 9.86
C THR A 120 -1.80 -14.08 8.48
N PHE A 121 -1.01 -13.80 7.45
CA PHE A 121 -1.45 -13.76 6.06
C PHE A 121 -1.43 -15.13 5.39
N SER A 122 -0.50 -15.98 5.79
CA SER A 122 -0.36 -17.35 5.28
C SER A 122 0.49 -18.20 6.26
N THR A 123 0.67 -19.46 5.96
CA THR A 123 1.59 -20.33 6.71
C THR A 123 3.05 -19.84 6.68
N TYR A 124 3.39 -18.99 5.73
CA TYR A 124 4.76 -18.48 5.51
C TYR A 124 4.93 -17.03 5.94
N LYS A 125 3.86 -16.24 5.97
CA LYS A 125 3.96 -14.80 6.24
C LYS A 125 3.08 -14.39 7.41
N THR A 126 3.76 -13.89 8.45
CA THR A 126 3.13 -13.22 9.60
C THR A 126 3.75 -11.84 9.75
N GLY A 127 2.92 -10.82 9.77
CA GLY A 127 3.30 -9.45 10.13
C GLY A 127 3.09 -9.24 11.62
N VAL A 128 4.06 -8.64 12.29
CA VAL A 128 3.96 -8.25 13.70
C VAL A 128 4.24 -6.77 13.83
N PHE A 129 3.39 -6.08 14.59
CA PHE A 129 3.50 -4.66 14.88
C PHE A 129 3.57 -4.52 16.39
N THR A 130 4.73 -4.10 16.92
CA THR A 130 4.95 -3.96 18.36
C THR A 130 5.03 -2.50 18.73
N TYR A 131 4.18 -2.05 19.64
CA TYR A 131 4.16 -0.66 20.08
C TYR A 131 5.41 -0.32 20.89
N ASP A 132 6.09 0.72 20.48
CA ASP A 132 7.21 1.35 21.19
C ASP A 132 6.73 2.67 21.80
N PRO A 133 6.63 2.77 23.13
CA PRO A 133 6.14 3.98 23.80
C PRO A 133 7.08 5.16 23.68
N ASP A 134 8.38 4.94 23.45
CA ASP A 134 9.38 6.00 23.35
C ASP A 134 9.26 6.75 22.03
N SER A 135 9.06 6.02 20.92
CA SER A 135 8.80 6.63 19.61
C SER A 135 7.32 6.92 19.34
N GLY A 136 6.41 6.26 20.06
CA GLY A 136 4.97 6.33 19.80
C GLY A 136 4.54 5.63 18.50
N LEU A 137 5.35 4.69 18.02
CA LEU A 137 5.15 3.97 16.77
C LEU A 137 4.94 2.47 17.02
N TYR A 138 4.30 1.80 16.08
CA TYR A 138 4.32 0.34 15.97
C TYR A 138 5.50 -0.09 15.11
N LEU A 139 6.49 -0.74 15.71
CA LEU A 139 7.66 -1.28 15.01
C LEU A 139 7.27 -2.54 14.23
N VAL A 140 7.63 -2.57 12.96
CA VAL A 140 7.21 -3.62 12.03
C VAL A 140 8.21 -4.76 12.01
N SER A 141 7.70 -5.99 12.10
CA SER A 141 8.49 -7.22 11.90
C SER A 141 7.78 -8.15 10.93
N GLU A 142 8.53 -8.80 10.06
CA GLU A 142 8.06 -9.81 9.12
C GLU A 142 8.98 -11.02 9.16
N TYR A 143 8.44 -12.22 8.97
CA TYR A 143 9.20 -13.48 9.00
C TYR A 143 10.04 -13.69 10.28
N GLY A 144 9.54 -13.17 11.41
CA GLY A 144 10.24 -13.24 12.69
C GLY A 144 11.49 -12.35 12.82
N GLN A 145 11.67 -11.41 11.90
CA GLN A 145 12.78 -10.45 11.90
C GLN A 145 12.28 -9.01 11.83
N PRO A 146 13.01 -8.02 12.37
CA PRO A 146 12.71 -6.61 12.15
C PRO A 146 12.65 -6.30 10.66
N TYR A 147 11.61 -5.56 10.25
CA TYR A 147 11.51 -5.02 8.89
C TYR A 147 12.29 -3.70 8.83
N VAL A 148 13.43 -3.73 8.14
CA VAL A 148 14.43 -2.65 8.19
C VAL A 148 14.40 -1.85 6.89
N ASP A 149 14.45 -0.50 7.00
CA ASP A 149 14.66 0.37 5.85
C ASP A 149 16.06 0.18 5.26
N GLY A 150 16.13 -0.03 3.96
CA GLY A 150 17.38 -0.37 3.26
C GLY A 150 18.38 0.79 3.15
N ASN A 151 17.95 2.03 3.36
CA ASN A 151 18.83 3.20 3.28
C ASN A 151 19.35 3.61 4.68
N THR A 152 18.47 3.61 5.68
CA THR A 152 18.84 4.05 7.03
C THR A 152 19.38 2.93 7.91
N GLY A 153 18.99 1.68 7.63
CA GLY A 153 19.27 0.55 8.51
C GLY A 153 18.39 0.50 9.76
N GLU A 154 17.43 1.41 9.90
CA GLU A 154 16.52 1.48 11.04
C GLU A 154 15.29 0.60 10.82
N GLN A 155 14.74 0.07 11.91
CA GLN A 155 13.48 -0.67 11.85
C GLN A 155 12.33 0.27 11.49
N VAL A 156 11.52 -0.14 10.52
CA VAL A 156 10.35 0.63 10.09
C VAL A 156 9.31 0.68 11.22
N GLY A 157 8.88 1.89 11.55
CA GLY A 157 7.80 2.17 12.47
C GLY A 157 6.63 2.85 11.75
N VAL A 158 5.41 2.51 12.15
CA VAL A 158 4.18 3.11 11.63
C VAL A 158 3.32 3.65 12.76
N LYS A 159 2.70 4.81 12.56
CA LYS A 159 1.84 5.44 13.58
C LYS A 159 0.53 4.69 13.76
N ASN A 160 -0.05 4.23 12.67
CA ASN A 160 -1.37 3.62 12.64
C ASN A 160 -1.30 2.24 11.97
N VAL A 161 -2.05 1.27 12.50
CA VAL A 161 -2.28 -0.02 11.85
C VAL A 161 -3.78 -0.22 11.69
N LEU A 162 -4.21 -0.46 10.46
CA LEU A 162 -5.60 -0.65 10.11
C LEU A 162 -5.80 -2.10 9.61
N VAL A 163 -6.60 -2.87 10.33
CA VAL A 163 -6.91 -4.26 9.97
C VAL A 163 -8.38 -4.34 9.56
N LEU A 164 -8.63 -4.46 8.27
CA LEU A 164 -9.98 -4.52 7.71
C LEU A 164 -10.37 -5.97 7.45
N ARG A 165 -11.51 -6.39 7.98
CA ARG A 165 -12.08 -7.71 7.71
C ARG A 165 -12.86 -7.67 6.42
N THR A 166 -12.45 -8.51 5.46
CA THR A 166 -13.10 -8.63 4.16
C THR A 166 -12.97 -10.05 3.61
N SER A 167 -13.70 -10.36 2.53
CA SER A 167 -13.55 -11.64 1.85
C SER A 167 -12.28 -11.67 1.03
N VAL A 168 -11.52 -12.75 1.22
CA VAL A 168 -10.32 -13.10 0.44
C VAL A 168 -10.49 -14.53 -0.04
N SER A 169 -10.33 -14.76 -1.33
CA SER A 169 -10.42 -16.09 -1.95
C SER A 169 -9.37 -16.25 -3.04
N ASN A 170 -9.05 -17.48 -3.40
CA ASN A 170 -8.26 -17.71 -4.60
C ASN A 170 -9.06 -17.30 -5.84
N LEU A 171 -8.39 -16.70 -6.81
CA LEU A 171 -9.00 -16.37 -8.08
C LEU A 171 -9.25 -17.66 -8.86
N GLU A 172 -10.51 -17.90 -9.23
CA GLU A 172 -10.92 -19.11 -9.95
C GLU A 172 -10.22 -19.19 -11.31
N GLY A 173 -9.68 -20.37 -11.64
CA GLY A 173 -8.97 -20.60 -12.90
C GLY A 173 -7.60 -19.91 -13.01
N ASP A 174 -7.03 -19.45 -11.90
CA ASP A 174 -5.73 -18.78 -11.90
C ASP A 174 -4.61 -19.70 -11.40
N ASP A 175 -3.81 -20.24 -12.31
CA ASP A 175 -2.69 -21.13 -12.00
C ASP A 175 -1.52 -20.42 -11.25
N ALA A 176 -1.52 -19.09 -11.22
CA ALA A 176 -0.51 -18.30 -10.50
C ALA A 176 -0.84 -18.07 -9.02
N GLY A 177 -1.96 -18.63 -8.54
CA GLY A 177 -2.38 -18.53 -7.13
C GLY A 177 -2.71 -17.11 -6.66
N ARG A 178 -3.19 -16.27 -7.58
CA ARG A 178 -3.61 -14.89 -7.23
C ARG A 178 -4.90 -14.92 -6.42
N GLN A 179 -5.07 -13.89 -5.63
CA GLN A 179 -6.24 -13.76 -4.76
C GLN A 179 -7.18 -12.67 -5.25
N ALA A 180 -8.47 -12.93 -5.12
CA ALA A 180 -9.52 -11.94 -5.20
C ALA A 180 -9.78 -11.38 -3.79
N ILE A 181 -9.68 -10.05 -3.64
CA ILE A 181 -9.90 -9.35 -2.38
C ILE A 181 -11.03 -8.34 -2.59
N ARG A 182 -12.09 -8.45 -1.83
CA ARG A 182 -13.19 -7.49 -1.89
C ARG A 182 -12.77 -6.17 -1.22
N THR A 183 -12.68 -5.11 -2.00
CA THR A 183 -12.31 -3.77 -1.53
C THR A 183 -13.48 -2.80 -1.46
N THR A 184 -14.67 -3.19 -1.91
CA THR A 184 -15.89 -2.37 -1.89
C THR A 184 -16.96 -2.97 -0.98
N GLY A 185 -17.92 -2.14 -0.54
CA GLY A 185 -18.96 -2.50 0.41
C GLY A 185 -18.67 -2.00 1.80
N THR A 186 -19.06 -2.76 2.79
CA THR A 186 -18.87 -2.44 4.21
C THR A 186 -18.32 -3.66 4.96
N GLY A 187 -17.71 -3.41 6.09
CA GLY A 187 -17.23 -4.48 6.98
C GLY A 187 -16.75 -3.92 8.31
N GLU A 188 -16.35 -4.84 9.18
CA GLU A 188 -15.73 -4.54 10.46
C GLU A 188 -14.20 -4.48 10.32
N GLY A 189 -13.55 -3.85 11.28
CA GLY A 189 -12.10 -3.79 11.34
C GLY A 189 -11.60 -3.41 12.73
N LEU A 190 -10.29 -3.29 12.82
CA LEU A 190 -9.59 -2.84 14.02
C LEU A 190 -8.65 -1.70 13.62
N PHE A 191 -8.64 -0.66 14.39
CA PHE A 191 -7.72 0.46 14.26
C PHE A 191 -6.80 0.54 15.46
N PHE A 192 -5.50 0.49 15.23
CA PHE A 192 -4.46 0.56 16.24
C PHE A 192 -3.70 1.87 16.12
N CYS A 193 -3.60 2.60 17.21
CA CYS A 193 -2.85 3.85 17.33
C CYS A 193 -2.44 4.06 18.79
N ASP A 194 -1.27 4.65 19.05
CA ASP A 194 -0.78 5.00 20.39
C ASP A 194 -0.82 3.86 21.42
N GLY A 195 -0.59 2.61 20.99
CA GLY A 195 -0.63 1.44 21.86
C GLY A 195 -2.04 1.02 22.28
N THR A 196 -3.05 1.51 21.56
CA THR A 196 -4.47 1.17 21.81
C THR A 196 -5.12 0.56 20.59
N VAL A 197 -6.27 -0.08 20.76
CA VAL A 197 -7.13 -0.63 19.71
C VAL A 197 -8.56 -0.16 19.85
N GLN A 198 -9.19 0.10 18.71
CA GLN A 198 -10.62 0.39 18.59
C GLN A 198 -11.24 -0.54 17.56
N GLU A 199 -12.45 -1.03 17.84
CA GLU A 199 -13.28 -1.64 16.81
C GLU A 199 -13.85 -0.55 15.91
N ILE A 200 -13.79 -0.78 14.60
CA ILE A 200 -14.28 0.15 13.60
C ILE A 200 -15.17 -0.56 12.57
N THR A 201 -15.97 0.21 11.88
CA THR A 201 -16.59 -0.21 10.63
C THR A 201 -15.95 0.54 9.48
N TRP A 202 -15.78 -0.13 8.34
CA TRP A 202 -15.29 0.50 7.13
C TRP A 202 -16.34 0.49 6.04
N SER A 203 -16.27 1.47 5.15
CA SER A 203 -17.10 1.50 3.96
C SER A 203 -16.33 2.01 2.74
N LYS A 204 -16.66 1.47 1.58
CA LYS A 204 -16.19 1.92 0.27
C LYS A 204 -17.26 1.56 -0.75
N GLU A 205 -18.06 2.54 -1.17
CA GLU A 205 -19.25 2.33 -2.01
C GLU A 205 -18.91 1.69 -3.36
N LYS A 206 -17.90 2.22 -4.05
CA LYS A 206 -17.41 1.76 -5.36
C LYS A 206 -15.90 1.94 -5.46
N ASN A 207 -15.27 1.41 -6.52
CA ASN A 207 -13.81 1.47 -6.68
C ASN A 207 -13.24 2.90 -6.64
N SER A 208 -13.99 3.89 -7.12
CA SER A 208 -13.57 5.31 -7.08
C SER A 208 -13.94 6.05 -5.80
N SER A 209 -14.70 5.44 -4.89
CA SER A 209 -14.99 6.05 -3.59
C SER A 209 -13.78 5.94 -2.66
N PRO A 210 -13.53 6.91 -1.78
CA PRO A 210 -12.57 6.74 -0.71
C PRO A 210 -12.97 5.60 0.23
N LEU A 211 -12.00 5.07 0.93
CA LEU A 211 -12.22 4.16 2.06
C LEU A 211 -12.47 5.03 3.30
N THR A 212 -13.61 4.83 3.96
CA THR A 212 -14.03 5.55 5.16
C THR A 212 -14.30 4.60 6.31
#